data_45e4734203710b482f21de1c9d4c2a0a
#
_entry.id   45e4734203710b482f21de1c9d4c2a0a
#
_cell.length_a   1.000
_cell.length_b   1.000
_cell.length_c   1.000
_cell.angle_alpha   90.00
_cell.angle_beta   90.00
_cell.angle_gamma   90.00
#
_symmetry.space_group_name_H-M   'P 1'
#
loop_
_entity.id
_entity.type
_entity.pdbx_description
1 polymer ?
#
loop_
_entity_poly.entity_id
_entity_poly.type
_entity_poly.pdbx_seq_one_letter_code
_entity_poly.pdbx_strand_id
1 'polypeptide(L)'
;VEVACETDFVARTDDFQEFVKNVAMHIAAASPIAVTRDEVDSSLIEKEREIYRDQMKEQNKPAEIIDKIVEGKVDKYYSEICLMEQKYVKDPDLTVEDYLKSIIGSLGENMQIKRFARYQIGG
;
A
#
# COMPACT_ATOMS: atom_id res chain seq x y z
N VAL A 1 -2.14 -2.66 -13.75
CA VAL A 1 -2.48 -3.44 -12.54
C VAL A 1 -3.22 -4.73 -12.93
N GLU A 2 -2.87 -5.81 -12.29
CA GLU A 2 -3.56 -7.09 -12.42
C GLU A 2 -4.45 -7.31 -11.20
N VAL A 3 -5.75 -7.45 -11.44
CA VAL A 3 -6.75 -7.75 -10.41
C VAL A 3 -7.44 -9.05 -10.77
N ALA A 4 -7.45 -10.00 -9.85
CA ALA A 4 -8.12 -11.28 -10.01
C ALA A 4 -9.51 -11.25 -9.35
N CYS A 5 -10.47 -11.95 -9.94
CA CYS A 5 -11.79 -12.22 -9.38
C CYS A 5 -12.14 -13.69 -9.65
N GLU A 6 -13.30 -14.16 -9.13
CA GLU A 6 -13.64 -15.56 -9.23
C GLU A 6 -14.22 -15.95 -10.59
N THR A 7 -14.96 -15.05 -11.26
CA THR A 7 -15.62 -15.34 -12.52
C THR A 7 -15.38 -14.26 -13.56
N ASP A 8 -15.48 -14.64 -14.83
CA ASP A 8 -15.43 -13.69 -15.93
C ASP A 8 -16.70 -12.82 -16.01
N PHE A 9 -17.78 -13.25 -15.41
CA PHE A 9 -18.99 -12.42 -15.31
C PHE A 9 -18.71 -11.14 -14.53
N VAL A 10 -18.06 -11.26 -13.36
CA VAL A 10 -17.69 -10.09 -12.56
C VAL A 10 -16.65 -9.24 -13.30
N ALA A 11 -15.67 -9.88 -13.95
CA ALA A 11 -14.63 -9.16 -14.68
C ALA A 11 -15.19 -8.27 -15.81
N ARG A 12 -16.36 -8.61 -16.35
CA ARG A 12 -17.01 -7.85 -17.42
C ARG A 12 -17.92 -6.74 -16.92
N THR A 13 -18.17 -6.66 -15.61
CA THR A 13 -19.04 -5.61 -15.06
C THR A 13 -18.35 -4.26 -15.12
N ASP A 14 -19.17 -3.21 -15.27
CA ASP A 14 -18.69 -1.83 -15.23
C ASP A 14 -18.06 -1.51 -13.88
N ASP A 15 -18.64 -2.03 -12.79
CA ASP A 15 -18.14 -1.79 -11.42
C ASP A 15 -16.74 -2.36 -11.22
N PHE A 16 -16.48 -3.57 -11.72
CA PHE A 16 -15.14 -4.17 -11.64
C PHE A 16 -14.14 -3.36 -12.46
N GLN A 17 -14.50 -3.00 -13.68
CA GLN A 17 -13.61 -2.25 -14.58
C GLN A 17 -13.33 -0.85 -14.04
N GLU A 18 -14.32 -0.21 -13.44
CA GLU A 18 -14.12 1.08 -12.76
C GLU A 18 -13.16 0.96 -11.58
N PHE A 19 -13.31 -0.10 -10.77
CA PHE A 19 -12.38 -0.38 -9.68
C PHE A 19 -10.94 -0.53 -10.19
N VAL A 20 -10.73 -1.33 -11.22
CA VAL A 20 -9.39 -1.53 -11.82
C VAL A 20 -8.81 -0.21 -12.33
N LYS A 21 -9.61 0.58 -13.01
CA LYS A 21 -9.20 1.90 -13.50
C LYS A 21 -8.82 2.84 -12.36
N ASN A 22 -9.62 2.88 -11.30
CA ASN A 22 -9.37 3.74 -10.14
C ASN A 22 -8.11 3.33 -9.40
N VAL A 23 -7.85 2.03 -9.26
CA VAL A 23 -6.61 1.53 -8.66
C VAL A 23 -5.40 1.88 -9.52
N ALA A 24 -5.50 1.74 -10.84
CA ALA A 24 -4.43 2.14 -11.76
C ALA A 24 -4.11 3.63 -11.64
N MET A 25 -5.13 4.47 -11.55
CA MET A 25 -4.96 5.93 -11.35
C MET A 25 -4.29 6.22 -10.01
N HIS A 26 -4.70 5.53 -8.95
CA HIS A 26 -4.08 5.66 -7.64
C HIS A 26 -2.59 5.29 -7.68
N ILE A 27 -2.24 4.18 -8.32
CA ILE A 27 -0.84 3.75 -8.46
C ILE A 27 -0.02 4.82 -9.17
N ALA A 28 -0.54 5.40 -10.24
CA ALA A 28 0.14 6.47 -10.96
C ALA A 28 0.38 7.69 -10.06
N ALA A 29 -0.58 8.05 -9.23
CA ALA A 29 -0.53 9.23 -8.37
C ALA A 29 0.30 9.02 -7.10
N ALA A 30 0.19 7.86 -6.47
CA ALA A 30 0.74 7.60 -5.14
C ALA A 30 2.09 6.87 -5.16
N SER A 31 2.51 6.34 -6.29
CA SER A 31 3.82 5.69 -6.48
C SER A 31 4.14 4.59 -5.46
N PRO A 32 3.24 3.62 -5.21
CA PRO A 32 3.59 2.51 -4.32
C PRO A 32 4.74 1.69 -4.94
N ILE A 33 5.50 1.00 -4.09
CA ILE A 33 6.59 0.12 -4.55
C ILE A 33 6.27 -1.36 -4.38
N ALA A 34 5.23 -1.70 -3.64
CA ALA A 34 4.80 -3.08 -3.41
C ALA A 34 3.30 -3.12 -3.19
N VAL A 35 2.67 -4.27 -3.39
CA VAL A 35 1.25 -4.44 -3.06
C VAL A 35 1.07 -4.57 -1.56
N THR A 36 1.84 -5.44 -0.91
CA THR A 36 1.79 -5.72 0.53
C THR A 36 3.18 -5.71 1.15
N ARG A 37 3.23 -5.72 2.49
CA ARG A 37 4.51 -5.66 3.24
C ARG A 37 5.45 -6.80 2.93
N ASP A 38 4.95 -8.00 2.69
CA ASP A 38 5.74 -9.18 2.42
C ASP A 38 6.52 -9.12 1.10
N GLU A 39 6.11 -8.24 0.19
CA GLU A 39 6.81 -7.99 -1.07
C GLU A 39 7.93 -6.95 -0.95
N VAL A 40 8.01 -6.25 0.17
CA VAL A 40 9.05 -5.22 0.39
C VAL A 40 10.35 -5.90 0.78
N ASP A 41 11.46 -5.50 0.15
CA ASP A 41 12.78 -6.00 0.48
C ASP A 41 13.13 -5.66 1.93
N SER A 42 13.48 -6.66 2.73
CA SER A 42 13.84 -6.49 4.13
C SER A 42 15.04 -5.56 4.32
N SER A 43 15.97 -5.53 3.36
CA SER A 43 17.13 -4.64 3.43
C SER A 43 16.72 -3.16 3.37
N LEU A 44 15.68 -2.83 2.62
CA LEU A 44 15.16 -1.46 2.56
C LEU A 44 14.60 -1.04 3.92
N ILE A 45 13.86 -1.92 4.58
CA ILE A 45 13.28 -1.64 5.90
C ILE A 45 14.37 -1.52 6.97
N GLU A 46 15.41 -2.36 6.92
CA GLU A 46 16.53 -2.26 7.86
C GLU A 46 17.28 -0.94 7.70
N LYS A 47 17.47 -0.46 6.47
CA LYS A 47 18.07 0.86 6.23
C LYS A 47 17.23 1.98 6.83
N GLU A 48 15.91 1.93 6.68
CA GLU A 48 15.01 2.90 7.27
C GLU A 48 15.07 2.86 8.80
N ARG A 49 15.12 1.66 9.41
CA ARG A 49 15.30 1.52 10.86
C ARG A 49 16.57 2.18 11.34
N GLU A 50 17.69 1.95 10.65
CA GLU A 50 18.97 2.56 11.01
C GLU A 50 18.91 4.08 10.95
N ILE A 51 18.29 4.63 9.90
CA ILE A 51 18.12 6.08 9.75
C ILE A 51 17.29 6.62 10.93
N TYR A 52 16.19 5.99 11.28
CA TYR A 52 15.33 6.42 12.38
C TYR A 52 16.05 6.32 13.74
N ARG A 53 16.81 5.26 13.97
CA ARG A 53 17.62 5.11 15.19
C ARG A 53 18.67 6.21 15.29
N ASP A 54 19.35 6.52 14.18
CA ASP A 54 20.36 7.59 14.15
C ASP A 54 19.73 8.95 14.44
N GLN A 55 18.54 9.22 13.92
CA GLN A 55 17.79 10.44 14.22
C GLN A 55 17.41 10.56 15.70
N MET A 56 17.28 9.44 16.40
CA MET A 56 16.87 9.39 17.80
C MET A 56 18.05 9.36 18.79
N LYS A 57 19.28 9.20 18.32
CA LYS A 57 20.48 9.09 19.19
C LYS A 57 20.70 10.27 20.10
N GLU A 58 20.36 11.47 19.66
CA GLU A 58 20.54 12.71 20.42
C GLU A 58 19.46 12.93 21.49
N GLN A 59 18.41 12.11 21.46
CA GLN A 59 17.34 12.19 22.42
C GLN A 59 17.64 11.27 23.61
N ASN A 60 17.79 11.84 24.78
CA ASN A 60 18.06 11.11 26.04
C ASN A 60 16.83 10.34 26.50
N LYS A 61 16.35 9.40 25.68
CA LYS A 61 15.22 8.53 26.00
C LYS A 61 15.69 7.10 26.23
N PRO A 62 15.01 6.32 27.09
CA PRO A 62 15.32 4.91 27.27
C PRO A 62 15.27 4.17 25.94
N ALA A 63 16.15 3.17 25.78
CA ALA A 63 16.25 2.36 24.56
C ALA A 63 14.90 1.74 24.14
N GLU A 64 14.10 1.28 25.12
CA GLU A 64 12.78 0.70 24.89
C GLU A 64 11.81 1.69 24.24
N ILE A 65 11.86 2.95 24.65
CA ILE A 65 11.01 4.02 24.09
C ILE A 65 11.48 4.35 22.67
N ILE A 66 12.79 4.41 22.44
CA ILE A 66 13.36 4.65 21.11
C ILE A 66 12.92 3.54 20.15
N ASP A 67 13.00 2.27 20.56
CA ASP A 67 12.60 1.13 19.72
C ASP A 67 11.11 1.21 19.36
N LYS A 68 10.23 1.59 20.29
CA LYS A 68 8.81 1.78 19.98
C LYS A 68 8.56 2.90 18.99
N ILE A 69 9.29 4.01 19.11
CA ILE A 69 9.17 5.14 18.18
C ILE A 69 9.66 4.73 16.81
N VAL A 70 10.78 4.00 16.73
CA VAL A 70 11.34 3.51 15.46
C VAL A 70 10.36 2.56 14.77
N GLU A 71 9.77 1.61 15.50
CA GLU A 71 8.78 0.70 14.92
C GLU A 71 7.51 1.41 14.47
N GLY A 72 7.07 2.44 15.19
CA GLY A 72 5.97 3.30 14.75
C GLY A 72 6.28 4.03 13.45
N LYS A 73 7.51 4.51 13.29
CA LYS A 73 7.96 5.16 12.05
C LYS A 73 8.08 4.17 10.90
N VAL A 74 8.50 2.95 11.17
CA VAL A 74 8.56 1.86 10.18
C VAL A 74 7.14 1.51 9.71
N ASP A 75 6.18 1.39 10.62
CA ASP A 75 4.78 1.15 10.25
C ASP A 75 4.23 2.25 9.35
N LYS A 76 4.54 3.50 9.68
CA LYS A 76 4.16 4.64 8.84
C LYS A 76 4.81 4.56 7.46
N TYR A 77 6.08 4.19 7.40
CA TYR A 77 6.79 4.02 6.13
C TYR A 77 6.12 2.94 5.26
N TYR A 78 5.75 1.79 5.84
CA TYR A 78 4.99 0.78 5.13
C TYR A 78 3.68 1.33 4.56
N SER A 79 2.97 2.15 5.33
CA SER A 79 1.71 2.73 4.86
C SER A 79 1.90 3.71 3.69
N GLU A 80 3.10 4.23 3.51
CA GLU A 80 3.43 5.13 2.40
C GLU A 80 3.86 4.38 1.14
N ILE A 81 4.42 3.17 1.26
CA ILE A 81 4.99 2.43 0.13
C ILE A 81 4.19 1.22 -0.31
N CYS A 82 3.33 0.66 0.55
CA CYS A 82 2.51 -0.50 0.22
C CYS A 82 1.15 -0.07 -0.30
N LEU A 83 0.81 -0.49 -1.51
CA LEU A 83 -0.45 -0.11 -2.18
C LEU A 83 -1.68 -0.30 -1.27
N MET A 84 -1.78 -1.48 -0.63
CA MET A 84 -2.95 -1.82 0.19
C MET A 84 -3.11 -0.93 1.42
N GLU A 85 -2.03 -0.35 1.91
CA GLU A 85 -2.03 0.48 3.11
C GLU A 85 -2.09 1.98 2.81
N GLN A 86 -1.90 2.38 1.55
CA GLN A 86 -1.96 3.79 1.17
C GLN A 86 -3.38 4.32 1.27
N LYS A 87 -3.51 5.58 1.65
CA LYS A 87 -4.79 6.28 1.60
C LYS A 87 -5.23 6.43 0.15
N TYR A 88 -6.46 6.01 -0.14
CA TYR A 88 -6.99 6.06 -1.49
C TYR A 88 -7.11 7.52 -1.96
N VAL A 89 -6.55 7.83 -3.13
CA VAL A 89 -6.45 9.23 -3.61
C VAL A 89 -7.80 9.89 -3.83
N LYS A 90 -8.82 9.12 -4.21
CA LYS A 90 -10.17 9.67 -4.41
C LYS A 90 -10.98 9.82 -3.12
N ASP A 91 -10.61 9.10 -2.06
CA ASP A 91 -11.25 9.16 -0.76
C ASP A 91 -10.23 8.82 0.33
N PRO A 92 -9.49 9.82 0.85
CA PRO A 92 -8.43 9.60 1.83
C PRO A 92 -8.89 9.07 3.20
N ASP A 93 -10.17 9.01 3.46
CA ASP A 93 -10.72 8.36 4.65
C ASP A 93 -10.64 6.84 4.57
N LEU A 94 -10.44 6.30 3.36
CA LEU A 94 -10.27 4.87 3.10
C LEU A 94 -8.83 4.58 2.70
N THR A 95 -8.34 3.39 3.07
CA THR A 95 -7.16 2.82 2.42
C THR A 95 -7.57 2.13 1.11
N VAL A 96 -6.61 1.80 0.27
CA VAL A 96 -6.90 1.00 -0.93
C VAL A 96 -7.50 -0.36 -0.53
N GLU A 97 -7.02 -0.95 0.58
CA GLU A 97 -7.61 -2.19 1.12
C GLU A 97 -9.08 -2.03 1.47
N ASP A 98 -9.45 -0.92 2.14
CA ASP A 98 -10.85 -0.63 2.48
C ASP A 98 -11.71 -0.50 1.22
N TYR A 99 -11.19 0.16 0.21
CA TYR A 99 -11.87 0.30 -1.08
C TYR A 99 -12.08 -1.07 -1.73
N LEU A 100 -11.04 -1.92 -1.77
CA LEU A 100 -11.14 -3.28 -2.28
C LEU A 100 -12.22 -4.07 -1.54
N LYS A 101 -12.22 -4.03 -0.21
CA LYS A 101 -13.22 -4.73 0.62
C LYS A 101 -14.65 -4.27 0.33
N SER A 102 -14.84 -2.97 0.09
CA SER A 102 -16.16 -2.42 -0.24
C SER A 102 -16.66 -2.96 -1.59
N ILE A 103 -15.78 -3.09 -2.57
CA ILE A 103 -16.13 -3.62 -3.89
C ILE A 103 -16.39 -5.13 -3.83
N ILE A 104 -15.62 -5.88 -3.06
CA ILE A 104 -15.87 -7.30 -2.79
C ILE A 104 -17.28 -7.48 -2.21
N GLY A 105 -17.64 -6.67 -1.20
CA GLY A 105 -18.97 -6.71 -0.59
C GLY A 105 -20.09 -6.39 -1.58
N SER A 106 -19.85 -5.42 -2.47
CA SER A 106 -20.83 -5.00 -3.48
C SER A 106 -21.03 -6.03 -4.59
N LEU A 107 -19.95 -6.65 -5.07
CA LEU A 107 -20.00 -7.60 -6.19
C LEU A 107 -20.26 -9.04 -5.74
N GLY A 108 -20.05 -9.35 -4.46
CA GLY A 108 -20.31 -10.67 -3.90
C GLY A 108 -19.30 -11.74 -4.28
N GLU A 109 -18.15 -11.37 -4.84
CA GLU A 109 -17.05 -12.29 -5.17
C GLU A 109 -15.76 -11.83 -4.54
N ASN A 110 -14.90 -12.80 -4.20
CA ASN A 110 -13.57 -12.48 -3.74
C ASN A 110 -12.73 -11.89 -4.87
N MET A 111 -11.92 -10.90 -4.53
CA MET A 111 -11.05 -10.21 -5.47
C MET A 111 -9.69 -9.99 -4.82
N GLN A 112 -8.64 -9.93 -5.63
CA GLN A 112 -7.29 -9.69 -5.15
C GLN A 112 -6.52 -8.83 -6.15
N ILE A 113 -5.82 -7.80 -5.63
CA ILE A 113 -4.83 -7.07 -6.41
C ILE A 113 -3.56 -7.90 -6.38
N LYS A 114 -3.16 -8.43 -7.54
CA LYS A 114 -2.03 -9.36 -7.65
C LYS A 114 -0.69 -8.65 -7.79
N ARG A 115 -0.62 -7.71 -8.73
CA ARG A 115 0.61 -6.99 -9.06
C ARG A 115 0.32 -5.77 -9.90
N PHE A 116 1.31 -4.91 -10.00
CA PHE A 116 1.26 -3.73 -10.87
C PHE A 116 2.64 -3.45 -11.46
N ALA A 117 2.65 -2.66 -12.52
CA ALA A 117 3.86 -2.05 -13.05
C ALA A 117 3.59 -0.55 -13.21
N ARG A 118 4.60 0.26 -12.88
CA ARG A 118 4.54 1.72 -13.00
C ARG A 118 5.79 2.22 -13.68
N TYR A 119 5.60 3.00 -14.72
CA TYR A 119 6.68 3.62 -15.48
C TYR A 119 6.48 5.12 -15.49
N GLN A 120 7.56 5.85 -15.38
CA GLN A 120 7.54 7.32 -15.35
C GLN A 120 8.47 7.88 -16.41
N ILE A 121 7.98 8.82 -17.22
CA ILE A 121 8.77 9.49 -18.23
C ILE A 121 9.80 10.36 -17.51
N GLY A 122 11.09 10.21 -17.88
CA GLY A 122 12.18 10.97 -17.30
C GLY A 122 12.60 10.56 -15.89
N GLY A 123 12.02 9.49 -15.38
CA GLY A 123 12.29 8.99 -14.02
C GLY A 123 12.97 7.62 -13.97
#